data_aa20687a9ed31e0f4bfa578f387cd0a9
#
_entry.id   aa20687a9ed31e0f4bfa578f387cd0a9
#
_cell.length_a   1.000
_cell.length_b   1.000
_cell.length_c   1.000
_cell.angle_alpha   90.00
_cell.angle_beta   90.00
_cell.angle_gamma   90.00
#
_symmetry.space_group_name_H-M   'P 1'
#
loop_
_entity.id
_entity.type
_entity.pdbx_description
1 polymer ?
#
loop_
_entity_poly.entity_id
_entity_poly.type
_entity_poly.pdbx_seq_one_letter_code
_entity_poly.pdbx_strand_id
1 'polypeptide(L)'
;MKINQIYTFSHLRNFSYILETDEGIFCVDPYDSKQVIDFLGERKLYAIINTHEHGDHTRGNHELVKFYNCQVWAHLNAKGKIEGVSRFLDKGEEISLGSGWQMEILDTPGHTFAHLCLLIKKNQNPFAVITGDTLFNAGVGNCYNGGDPKVLFSTIYEQFINLPGNVILYPGHEYLESNLSFCLDREPGNKDAKQLFEEVTNLNMETDFFSTNMEIEKKINPFMRLDRPEIRKNLKGNYKDPEEVFLRLRDLRDKW
;
A
#
# COMPACT_ATOMS: atom_id res chain seq x y z
N MET A 1 1.44 20.49 2.28
CA MET A 1 1.07 19.11 2.66
C MET A 1 2.32 18.32 3.03
N LYS A 2 2.22 17.45 4.04
CA LYS A 2 3.31 16.55 4.46
C LYS A 2 2.73 15.15 4.70
N ILE A 3 3.44 14.12 4.25
CA ILE A 3 3.14 12.71 4.53
C ILE A 3 4.18 12.22 5.54
N ASN A 4 3.74 11.83 6.73
CA ASN A 4 4.60 11.27 7.76
C ASN A 4 4.30 9.78 7.88
N GLN A 5 5.32 8.96 7.69
CA GLN A 5 5.25 7.50 7.83
C GLN A 5 5.60 7.12 9.27
N ILE A 6 4.76 6.35 9.92
CA ILE A 6 4.95 5.84 11.28
C ILE A 6 5.08 4.32 11.20
N TYR A 7 6.25 3.81 11.58
CA TYR A 7 6.44 2.38 11.75
C TYR A 7 5.87 1.93 13.10
N THR A 8 5.04 0.90 13.08
CA THR A 8 4.26 0.53 14.27
C THR A 8 4.92 -0.46 15.20
N PHE A 9 6.10 -1.01 14.84
CA PHE A 9 6.79 -2.09 15.56
C PHE A 9 5.91 -3.33 15.82
N SER A 10 4.83 -3.49 15.04
CA SER A 10 4.01 -4.68 15.06
C SER A 10 4.77 -5.89 14.50
N HIS A 11 4.38 -7.10 14.86
CA HIS A 11 4.95 -8.31 14.28
C HIS A 11 4.67 -8.45 12.77
N LEU A 12 3.63 -7.76 12.27
CA LEU A 12 3.32 -7.67 10.84
C LEU A 12 4.03 -6.51 10.14
N ARG A 13 4.81 -5.68 10.89
CA ARG A 13 5.61 -4.57 10.35
C ARG A 13 4.76 -3.52 9.63
N ASN A 14 3.60 -3.17 10.21
CA ASN A 14 2.68 -2.19 9.64
C ASN A 14 3.26 -0.78 9.61
N PHE A 15 2.85 -0.03 8.61
CA PHE A 15 2.92 1.43 8.58
C PHE A 15 1.55 2.05 8.81
N SER A 16 1.53 3.13 9.60
CA SER A 16 0.45 4.10 9.62
C SER A 16 0.94 5.41 9.03
N TYR A 17 0.05 6.21 8.44
CA TYR A 17 0.45 7.48 7.82
C TYR A 17 -0.32 8.66 8.41
N ILE A 18 0.39 9.77 8.64
CA ILE A 18 -0.24 11.04 9.01
C ILE A 18 -0.07 12.03 7.86
N LEU A 19 -1.20 12.45 7.30
CA LEU A 19 -1.26 13.46 6.26
C LEU A 19 -1.58 14.81 6.92
N GLU A 20 -0.60 15.71 6.94
CA GLU A 20 -0.78 17.08 7.41
C GLU A 20 -1.09 17.98 6.21
N THR A 21 -2.29 18.55 6.19
CA THR A 21 -2.83 19.29 5.04
C THR A 21 -3.46 20.62 5.52
N ASP A 22 -3.80 21.51 4.60
CA ASP A 22 -4.47 22.78 4.93
C ASP A 22 -5.93 22.55 5.36
N GLU A 23 -6.54 21.44 4.94
CA GLU A 23 -7.93 21.09 5.26
C GLU A 23 -8.06 20.26 6.57
N GLY A 24 -6.93 19.84 7.14
CA GLY A 24 -6.89 19.06 8.38
C GLY A 24 -5.81 17.97 8.40
N ILE A 25 -5.78 17.23 9.49
CA ILE A 25 -4.87 16.10 9.66
C ILE A 25 -5.66 14.80 9.49
N PHE A 26 -5.17 13.92 8.64
CA PHE A 26 -5.74 12.60 8.42
C PHE A 26 -4.76 11.53 8.90
N CYS A 27 -5.30 10.46 9.48
CA CYS A 27 -4.53 9.27 9.82
C CYS A 27 -4.98 8.11 8.92
N VAL A 28 -4.04 7.47 8.21
CA VAL A 28 -4.33 6.29 7.40
C VAL A 28 -3.86 5.05 8.14
N ASP A 29 -4.75 4.07 8.27
CA ASP A 29 -4.51 2.75 8.86
C ASP A 29 -3.82 2.79 10.23
N PRO A 30 -4.46 3.35 11.26
CA PRO A 30 -3.87 3.41 12.59
C PRO A 30 -3.83 2.03 13.26
N TYR A 31 -2.65 1.42 13.34
CA TYR A 31 -2.44 0.20 14.10
C TYR A 31 -2.39 0.47 15.60
N ASP A 32 -1.55 1.42 16.01
CA ASP A 32 -1.35 1.81 17.41
C ASP A 32 -1.83 3.25 17.65
N SER A 33 -2.96 3.36 18.34
CA SER A 33 -3.55 4.65 18.70
C SER A 33 -2.61 5.52 19.53
N LYS A 34 -1.81 4.91 20.43
CA LYS A 34 -0.87 5.64 21.28
C LYS A 34 0.21 6.33 20.46
N GLN A 35 0.79 5.66 19.45
CA GLN A 35 1.79 6.29 18.57
C GLN A 35 1.20 7.50 17.83
N VAL A 36 -0.05 7.40 17.36
CA VAL A 36 -0.74 8.52 16.69
C VAL A 36 -0.98 9.66 17.67
N ILE A 37 -1.44 9.38 18.90
CA ILE A 37 -1.66 10.39 19.94
C ILE A 37 -0.35 11.06 20.33
N ASP A 38 0.71 10.30 20.56
CA ASP A 38 2.04 10.84 20.91
C ASP A 38 2.60 11.72 19.78
N PHE A 39 2.38 11.34 18.51
CA PHE A 39 2.81 12.13 17.35
C PHE A 39 2.01 13.43 17.19
N LEU A 40 0.70 13.37 17.37
CA LEU A 40 -0.18 14.54 17.18
C LEU A 40 -0.17 15.49 18.36
N GLY A 41 -0.05 14.98 19.60
CA GLY A 41 -0.21 15.76 20.80
C GLY A 41 -1.62 16.39 20.87
N GLU A 42 -1.67 17.70 21.06
CA GLU A 42 -2.92 18.48 21.15
C GLU A 42 -3.53 18.81 19.77
N ARG A 43 -2.86 18.48 18.67
CA ARG A 43 -3.36 18.75 17.31
C ARG A 43 -4.59 17.90 17.01
N LYS A 44 -5.58 18.50 16.41
CA LYS A 44 -6.86 17.83 16.12
C LYS A 44 -6.72 16.86 14.93
N LEU A 45 -7.09 15.62 15.12
CA LEU A 45 -7.28 14.66 14.04
C LEU A 45 -8.64 14.91 13.37
N TYR A 46 -8.64 15.13 12.05
CA TYR A 46 -9.88 15.39 11.31
C TYR A 46 -10.60 14.08 10.98
N ALA A 47 -9.90 13.13 10.37
CA ALA A 47 -10.45 11.82 10.05
C ALA A 47 -9.39 10.72 10.04
N ILE A 48 -9.83 9.51 10.31
CA ILE A 48 -9.14 8.27 10.02
C ILE A 48 -9.61 7.79 8.64
N ILE A 49 -8.70 7.28 7.81
CA ILE A 49 -9.02 6.64 6.54
C ILE A 49 -8.47 5.21 6.60
N ASN A 50 -9.33 4.21 6.48
CA ASN A 50 -8.88 2.83 6.39
C ASN A 50 -8.83 2.39 4.93
N THR A 51 -7.68 1.84 4.52
CA THR A 51 -7.52 1.27 3.18
C THR A 51 -8.38 0.05 3.00
N HIS A 52 -8.51 -0.78 4.03
CA HIS A 52 -9.34 -1.98 4.03
C HIS A 52 -9.71 -2.44 5.46
N GLU A 53 -10.48 -3.52 5.57
CA GLU A 53 -11.12 -3.97 6.80
C GLU A 53 -10.27 -4.84 7.74
N HIS A 54 -9.03 -5.20 7.41
CA HIS A 54 -8.23 -6.06 8.28
C HIS A 54 -7.91 -5.38 9.63
N GLY A 55 -7.87 -6.19 10.68
CA GLY A 55 -7.75 -5.69 12.04
C GLY A 55 -6.45 -4.94 12.33
N ASP A 56 -5.38 -5.25 11.62
CA ASP A 56 -4.10 -4.57 11.74
C ASP A 56 -4.04 -3.20 11.02
N HIS A 57 -5.09 -2.83 10.27
CA HIS A 57 -5.27 -1.49 9.68
C HIS A 57 -6.36 -0.67 10.41
N THR A 58 -7.18 -1.31 11.23
CA THR A 58 -8.33 -0.67 11.89
C THR A 58 -8.24 -0.62 13.41
N ARG A 59 -7.26 -1.31 14.00
CA ARG A 59 -7.13 -1.54 15.45
C ARG A 59 -7.14 -0.25 16.27
N GLY A 60 -6.52 0.82 15.78
CA GLY A 60 -6.44 2.09 16.49
C GLY A 60 -7.71 2.96 16.40
N ASN A 61 -8.66 2.62 15.52
CA ASN A 61 -9.82 3.46 15.23
C ASN A 61 -10.61 3.85 16.48
N HIS A 62 -11.02 2.86 17.26
CA HIS A 62 -11.89 3.06 18.43
C HIS A 62 -11.31 4.09 19.42
N GLU A 63 -10.06 3.92 19.80
CA GLU A 63 -9.41 4.81 20.77
C GLU A 63 -9.16 6.21 20.20
N LEU A 64 -8.81 6.32 18.91
CA LEU A 64 -8.62 7.61 18.26
C LEU A 64 -9.94 8.38 18.10
N VAL A 65 -11.03 7.70 17.74
CA VAL A 65 -12.37 8.32 17.71
C VAL A 65 -12.78 8.81 19.09
N LYS A 66 -12.57 8.01 20.13
CA LYS A 66 -12.86 8.39 21.51
C LYS A 66 -12.04 9.60 21.98
N PHE A 67 -10.76 9.67 21.59
CA PHE A 67 -9.85 10.71 22.03
C PHE A 67 -10.04 12.03 21.27
N TYR A 68 -10.14 11.98 19.92
CA TYR A 68 -10.20 13.17 19.06
C TYR A 68 -11.61 13.55 18.61
N ASN A 69 -12.62 12.70 18.82
CA ASN A 69 -13.96 12.84 18.23
C ASN A 69 -13.90 13.02 16.70
N CYS A 70 -13.01 12.27 16.04
CA CYS A 70 -12.77 12.32 14.61
C CYS A 70 -13.70 11.38 13.82
N GLN A 71 -13.76 11.61 12.51
CA GLN A 71 -14.50 10.74 11.58
C GLN A 71 -13.70 9.48 11.26
N VAL A 72 -14.39 8.41 10.80
CA VAL A 72 -13.79 7.23 10.18
C VAL A 72 -14.32 7.11 8.76
N TRP A 73 -13.41 7.06 7.79
CA TRP A 73 -13.69 6.94 6.37
C TRP A 73 -13.18 5.62 5.85
N ALA A 74 -13.93 4.94 5.01
CA ALA A 74 -13.56 3.66 4.45
C ALA A 74 -14.25 3.41 3.10
N HIS A 75 -13.81 2.39 2.38
CA HIS A 75 -14.43 1.97 1.13
C HIS A 75 -15.92 1.65 1.31
N LEU A 76 -16.74 1.91 0.27
CA LEU A 76 -18.18 1.64 0.30
C LEU A 76 -18.50 0.18 0.69
N ASN A 77 -17.72 -0.79 0.21
CA ASN A 77 -17.89 -2.21 0.51
C ASN A 77 -17.42 -2.61 1.94
N ALA A 78 -16.86 -1.67 2.72
CA ALA A 78 -16.50 -1.91 4.12
C ALA A 78 -17.68 -1.77 5.09
N LYS A 79 -18.88 -1.49 4.57
CA LYS A 79 -20.10 -1.38 5.38
C LYS A 79 -20.35 -2.68 6.17
N GLY A 80 -20.41 -2.53 7.50
CA GLY A 80 -20.59 -3.67 8.42
C GLY A 80 -19.32 -4.48 8.70
N LYS A 81 -18.17 -4.12 8.09
CA LYS A 81 -16.88 -4.77 8.30
C LYS A 81 -15.96 -3.92 9.18
N ILE A 82 -16.04 -2.58 9.07
CA ILE A 82 -15.31 -1.63 9.90
C ILE A 82 -16.32 -0.91 10.78
N GLU A 83 -16.08 -0.93 12.10
CA GLU A 83 -16.96 -0.27 13.06
C GLU A 83 -16.78 1.26 13.02
N GLY A 84 -17.88 2.00 13.24
CA GLY A 84 -17.85 3.45 13.40
C GLY A 84 -17.61 4.27 12.12
N VAL A 85 -17.66 3.64 10.95
CA VAL A 85 -17.51 4.37 9.67
C VAL A 85 -18.63 5.42 9.55
N SER A 86 -18.22 6.67 9.43
CA SER A 86 -19.11 7.84 9.29
C SER A 86 -19.19 8.37 7.85
N ARG A 87 -18.22 8.01 6.99
CA ARG A 87 -18.21 8.34 5.56
C ARG A 87 -17.70 7.18 4.73
N PHE A 88 -18.46 6.81 3.72
CA PHE A 88 -18.04 5.84 2.72
C PHE A 88 -17.45 6.57 1.51
N LEU A 89 -16.31 6.07 1.05
CA LEU A 89 -15.57 6.60 -0.09
C LEU A 89 -15.81 5.69 -1.31
N ASP A 90 -15.93 6.30 -2.48
CA ASP A 90 -16.19 5.62 -3.74
C ASP A 90 -15.09 5.89 -4.77
N LYS A 91 -15.01 5.02 -5.76
CA LYS A 91 -14.05 5.11 -6.87
C LYS A 91 -14.08 6.48 -7.56
N GLY A 92 -12.90 7.07 -7.72
CA GLY A 92 -12.72 8.33 -8.44
C GLY A 92 -13.17 9.58 -7.67
N GLU A 93 -13.59 9.42 -6.39
CA GLU A 93 -13.87 10.57 -5.53
C GLU A 93 -12.59 11.37 -5.31
N GLU A 94 -12.64 12.69 -5.53
CA GLU A 94 -11.54 13.60 -5.28
C GLU A 94 -11.82 14.47 -4.06
N ILE A 95 -10.91 14.45 -3.09
CA ILE A 95 -11.00 15.19 -1.84
C ILE A 95 -9.92 16.27 -1.83
N SER A 96 -10.32 17.53 -1.69
CA SER A 96 -9.37 18.64 -1.52
C SER A 96 -8.56 18.49 -0.25
N LEU A 97 -7.26 18.74 -0.35
CA LEU A 97 -6.32 18.83 0.77
C LEU A 97 -5.73 20.24 0.92
N GLY A 98 -6.26 21.20 0.17
CA GLY A 98 -5.82 22.61 0.17
C GLY A 98 -4.58 22.86 -0.69
N SER A 99 -4.31 24.13 -1.00
CA SER A 99 -3.12 24.59 -1.76
C SER A 99 -2.83 23.79 -3.04
N GLY A 100 -3.87 23.34 -3.76
CA GLY A 100 -3.74 22.54 -4.99
C GLY A 100 -3.37 21.06 -4.77
N TRP A 101 -3.40 20.60 -3.53
CA TRP A 101 -3.31 19.18 -3.22
C TRP A 101 -4.70 18.52 -3.21
N GLN A 102 -4.76 17.30 -3.70
CA GLN A 102 -5.96 16.48 -3.76
C GLN A 102 -5.62 15.03 -3.44
N MET A 103 -6.60 14.32 -2.93
CA MET A 103 -6.56 12.88 -2.72
C MET A 103 -7.66 12.25 -3.57
N GLU A 104 -7.29 11.43 -4.54
CA GLU A 104 -8.20 10.63 -5.35
C GLU A 104 -8.32 9.23 -4.76
N ILE A 105 -9.55 8.73 -4.66
CA ILE A 105 -9.84 7.39 -4.18
C ILE A 105 -9.76 6.41 -5.36
N LEU A 106 -8.83 5.48 -5.29
CA LEU A 106 -8.73 4.36 -6.21
C LEU A 106 -9.45 3.16 -5.59
N ASP A 107 -10.43 2.59 -6.30
CA ASP A 107 -11.03 1.30 -5.93
C ASP A 107 -10.09 0.19 -6.34
N THR A 108 -9.51 -0.51 -5.37
CA THR A 108 -8.40 -1.45 -5.59
C THR A 108 -8.68 -2.83 -4.98
N PRO A 109 -9.77 -3.51 -5.42
CA PRO A 109 -10.10 -4.84 -4.93
C PRO A 109 -9.01 -5.84 -5.31
N GLY A 110 -8.88 -6.89 -4.50
CA GLY A 110 -7.97 -8.01 -4.77
C GLY A 110 -7.35 -8.58 -3.51
N HIS A 111 -6.66 -7.80 -2.68
CA HIS A 111 -6.26 -8.22 -1.34
C HIS A 111 -7.50 -8.46 -0.45
N THR A 112 -8.42 -7.51 -0.45
CA THR A 112 -9.83 -7.66 -0.06
C THR A 112 -10.73 -7.01 -1.10
N PHE A 113 -12.06 -7.25 -1.04
CA PHE A 113 -13.01 -6.60 -1.94
C PHE A 113 -13.45 -5.21 -1.45
N ALA A 114 -13.06 -4.80 -0.25
CA ALA A 114 -13.34 -3.49 0.30
C ALA A 114 -12.05 -2.67 0.45
N HIS A 115 -11.14 -2.80 -0.51
CA HIS A 115 -9.86 -2.13 -0.51
C HIS A 115 -9.87 -0.86 -1.36
N LEU A 116 -9.28 0.21 -0.85
CA LEU A 116 -9.00 1.44 -1.58
C LEU A 116 -7.53 1.84 -1.42
N CYS A 117 -7.02 2.55 -2.42
CA CYS A 117 -5.74 3.26 -2.33
C CYS A 117 -5.98 4.78 -2.45
N LEU A 118 -5.05 5.56 -1.92
CA LEU A 118 -5.13 7.03 -1.92
C LEU A 118 -4.07 7.59 -2.87
N LEU A 119 -4.48 8.05 -4.05
CA LEU A 119 -3.59 8.73 -4.99
C LEU A 119 -3.52 10.21 -4.64
N ILE A 120 -2.38 10.65 -4.15
CA ILE A 120 -2.12 12.04 -3.82
C ILE A 120 -1.63 12.78 -5.05
N LYS A 121 -2.31 13.87 -5.38
CA LYS A 121 -2.02 14.72 -6.54
C LYS A 121 -1.63 16.13 -6.12
N LYS A 122 -0.74 16.75 -6.88
CA LYS A 122 -0.43 18.19 -6.78
C LYS A 122 -0.74 18.85 -8.11
N ASN A 123 -1.69 19.82 -8.11
CA ASN A 123 -2.15 20.47 -9.35
C ASN A 123 -2.51 19.45 -10.44
N GLN A 124 -3.32 18.45 -10.10
CA GLN A 124 -3.75 17.32 -10.92
C GLN A 124 -2.64 16.31 -11.31
N ASN A 125 -1.38 16.54 -10.97
CA ASN A 125 -0.30 15.63 -11.29
C ASN A 125 -0.11 14.60 -10.15
N PRO A 126 -0.10 13.29 -10.42
CA PRO A 126 0.21 12.25 -9.45
C PRO A 126 1.56 12.51 -8.78
N PHE A 127 1.58 12.48 -7.45
CA PHE A 127 2.76 12.71 -6.62
C PHE A 127 3.15 11.49 -5.79
N ALA A 128 2.17 10.89 -5.11
CA ALA A 128 2.38 9.73 -4.24
C ALA A 128 1.13 8.86 -4.22
N VAL A 129 1.26 7.60 -3.84
CA VAL A 129 0.13 6.69 -3.63
C VAL A 129 0.31 5.92 -2.32
N ILE A 130 -0.71 5.94 -1.45
CA ILE A 130 -0.78 5.10 -0.26
C ILE A 130 -1.60 3.87 -0.64
N THR A 131 -0.97 2.70 -0.60
CA THR A 131 -1.48 1.50 -1.27
C THR A 131 -2.03 0.44 -0.33
N GLY A 132 -1.97 0.64 0.99
CA GLY A 132 -2.34 -0.41 1.92
C GLY A 132 -1.69 -1.73 1.51
N ASP A 133 -2.51 -2.77 1.36
CA ASP A 133 -2.06 -4.12 1.05
C ASP A 133 -2.30 -4.54 -0.42
N THR A 134 -2.57 -3.60 -1.30
CA THR A 134 -2.64 -3.88 -2.74
C THR A 134 -1.26 -4.00 -3.36
N LEU A 135 -0.39 -3.00 -3.19
CA LEU A 135 0.96 -2.95 -3.74
C LEU A 135 1.96 -2.65 -2.64
N PHE A 136 2.97 -3.51 -2.51
CA PHE A 136 4.11 -3.31 -1.61
C PHE A 136 5.37 -2.98 -2.39
N ASN A 137 6.37 -2.46 -1.70
CA ASN A 137 7.70 -2.34 -2.26
C ASN A 137 8.20 -3.72 -2.72
N ALA A 138 8.50 -3.85 -4.01
CA ALA A 138 8.90 -5.07 -4.70
C ALA A 138 7.91 -6.26 -4.61
N GLY A 139 6.63 -6.02 -4.29
CA GLY A 139 5.64 -7.09 -4.12
C GLY A 139 4.20 -6.62 -4.20
N VAL A 140 3.27 -7.53 -3.97
CA VAL A 140 1.83 -7.28 -3.86
C VAL A 140 1.24 -8.06 -2.69
N GLY A 141 0.07 -7.66 -2.21
CA GLY A 141 -0.63 -8.33 -1.12
C GLY A 141 -1.02 -9.78 -1.41
N ASN A 142 -1.24 -10.57 -0.36
CA ASN A 142 -1.88 -11.88 -0.47
C ASN A 142 -3.41 -11.72 -0.60
N CYS A 143 -4.12 -12.82 -0.83
CA CYS A 143 -5.57 -12.78 -1.03
C CYS A 143 -6.31 -13.82 -0.15
N TYR A 144 -5.68 -14.33 0.92
CA TYR A 144 -6.24 -15.41 1.73
C TYR A 144 -7.48 -15.02 2.52
N ASN A 145 -7.52 -13.78 3.00
CA ASN A 145 -8.52 -13.30 3.93
C ASN A 145 -9.55 -12.40 3.24
N GLY A 146 -10.29 -12.98 2.29
CA GLY A 146 -11.41 -12.28 1.65
C GLY A 146 -11.09 -11.61 0.33
N GLY A 147 -9.99 -12.00 -0.33
CA GLY A 147 -9.58 -11.48 -1.63
C GLY A 147 -9.64 -12.49 -2.78
N ASP A 148 -9.13 -12.06 -3.94
CA ASP A 148 -9.00 -12.88 -5.15
C ASP A 148 -7.77 -12.43 -5.95
N PRO A 149 -6.81 -13.34 -6.26
CA PRO A 149 -5.59 -12.98 -6.96
C PRO A 149 -5.79 -12.58 -8.44
N LYS A 150 -6.87 -12.99 -9.10
CA LYS A 150 -7.19 -12.53 -10.45
C LYS A 150 -7.69 -11.09 -10.43
N VAL A 151 -8.51 -10.77 -9.44
CA VAL A 151 -8.97 -9.40 -9.23
C VAL A 151 -7.80 -8.49 -8.88
N LEU A 152 -6.86 -8.97 -8.03
CA LEU A 152 -5.64 -8.23 -7.71
C LEU A 152 -4.78 -7.98 -8.95
N PHE A 153 -4.63 -8.98 -9.83
CA PHE A 153 -3.94 -8.82 -11.11
C PHE A 153 -4.57 -7.68 -11.93
N SER A 154 -5.90 -7.71 -12.12
CA SER A 154 -6.59 -6.65 -12.88
C SER A 154 -6.37 -5.27 -12.23
N THR A 155 -6.49 -5.17 -10.91
CA THR A 155 -6.23 -3.93 -10.17
C THR A 155 -4.82 -3.39 -10.42
N ILE A 156 -3.78 -4.23 -10.33
CA ILE A 156 -2.39 -3.81 -10.57
C ILE A 156 -2.20 -3.31 -12.00
N TYR A 157 -2.73 -4.04 -12.98
CA TYR A 157 -2.54 -3.72 -14.41
C TYR A 157 -3.39 -2.54 -14.88
N GLU A 158 -4.58 -2.35 -14.34
CA GLU A 158 -5.44 -1.24 -14.73
C GLU A 158 -5.03 0.07 -14.07
N GLN A 159 -4.61 0.04 -12.79
CA GLN A 159 -4.46 1.25 -11.99
C GLN A 159 -3.02 1.64 -11.68
N PHE A 160 -2.08 0.69 -11.59
CA PHE A 160 -0.72 1.01 -11.15
C PHE A 160 0.32 0.97 -12.28
N ILE A 161 0.21 0.03 -13.24
CA ILE A 161 1.25 -0.13 -14.28
C ILE A 161 1.47 1.16 -15.11
N ASN A 162 0.43 1.97 -15.27
CA ASN A 162 0.47 3.20 -16.05
C ASN A 162 0.74 4.47 -15.22
N LEU A 163 0.88 4.37 -13.90
CA LEU A 163 1.24 5.53 -13.09
C LEU A 163 2.62 6.08 -13.51
N PRO A 164 2.79 7.42 -13.47
CA PRO A 164 4.08 8.06 -13.75
C PRO A 164 5.19 7.51 -12.86
N GLY A 165 6.40 7.33 -13.39
CA GLY A 165 7.52 6.71 -12.69
C GLY A 165 7.95 7.43 -11.41
N ASN A 166 7.73 8.72 -11.32
CA ASN A 166 8.09 9.55 -10.16
C ASN A 166 7.09 9.47 -9.00
N VAL A 167 5.96 8.76 -9.14
CA VAL A 167 4.98 8.59 -8.05
C VAL A 167 5.57 7.76 -6.92
N ILE A 168 5.64 8.34 -5.73
CA ILE A 168 6.22 7.69 -4.55
C ILE A 168 5.21 6.65 -4.01
N LEU A 169 5.70 5.47 -3.63
CA LEU A 169 4.90 4.38 -3.09
C LEU A 169 4.98 4.36 -1.55
N TYR A 170 3.82 4.35 -0.90
CA TYR A 170 3.64 4.22 0.54
C TYR A 170 2.78 2.98 0.86
N PRO A 171 3.40 1.81 1.14
CA PRO A 171 2.69 0.55 1.37
C PRO A 171 2.16 0.40 2.80
N GLY A 172 1.26 -0.59 3.03
CA GLY A 172 0.74 -0.92 4.36
C GLY A 172 1.77 -1.57 5.29
N HIS A 173 2.79 -2.24 4.73
CA HIS A 173 3.79 -2.99 5.50
C HIS A 173 5.22 -2.79 4.96
N GLU A 174 6.18 -2.95 5.86
CA GLU A 174 7.60 -3.00 5.52
C GLU A 174 8.01 -4.44 5.17
N TYR A 175 7.93 -4.80 3.90
CA TYR A 175 8.31 -6.12 3.39
C TYR A 175 9.39 -6.07 2.31
N LEU A 176 10.07 -4.93 2.13
CA LEU A 176 10.95 -4.70 1.01
C LEU A 176 12.08 -5.75 0.91
N GLU A 177 12.79 -6.03 2.01
CA GLU A 177 13.88 -7.01 2.02
C GLU A 177 13.39 -8.41 1.62
N SER A 178 12.31 -8.88 2.23
CA SER A 178 11.71 -10.18 1.93
C SER A 178 11.19 -10.26 0.49
N ASN A 179 10.59 -9.18 -0.01
CA ASN A 179 10.09 -9.12 -1.38
C ASN A 179 11.24 -9.10 -2.40
N LEU A 180 12.33 -8.38 -2.12
CA LEU A 180 13.53 -8.39 -2.98
C LEU A 180 14.19 -9.78 -2.99
N SER A 181 14.24 -10.47 -1.85
CA SER A 181 14.72 -11.85 -1.78
C SER A 181 13.90 -12.77 -2.68
N PHE A 182 12.56 -12.66 -2.64
CA PHE A 182 11.67 -13.40 -3.54
C PHE A 182 11.89 -12.99 -5.01
N CYS A 183 12.02 -11.70 -5.31
CA CYS A 183 12.33 -11.22 -6.66
C CYS A 183 13.60 -11.90 -7.21
N LEU A 184 14.69 -11.87 -6.44
CA LEU A 184 15.98 -12.45 -6.85
C LEU A 184 15.94 -13.96 -7.00
N ASP A 185 15.10 -14.67 -6.25
CA ASP A 185 14.86 -16.08 -6.47
C ASP A 185 14.12 -16.35 -7.80
N ARG A 186 13.23 -15.44 -8.23
CA ARG A 186 12.50 -15.55 -9.51
C ARG A 186 13.25 -14.95 -10.70
N GLU A 187 14.04 -13.90 -10.48
CA GLU A 187 14.80 -13.18 -11.50
C GLU A 187 16.24 -12.90 -10.99
N PRO A 188 17.10 -13.95 -10.82
CA PRO A 188 18.46 -13.79 -10.26
C PRO A 188 19.37 -12.86 -11.09
N GLY A 189 19.05 -12.63 -12.36
CA GLY A 189 19.75 -11.69 -13.23
C GLY A 189 19.32 -10.22 -13.07
N ASN A 190 18.36 -9.91 -12.21
CA ASN A 190 17.86 -8.54 -12.01
C ASN A 190 18.86 -7.70 -11.22
N LYS A 191 19.62 -6.86 -11.93
CA LYS A 191 20.68 -6.04 -11.34
C LYS A 191 20.13 -4.93 -10.45
N ASP A 192 19.01 -4.32 -10.83
CA ASP A 192 18.37 -3.26 -10.03
C ASP A 192 17.87 -3.81 -8.69
N ALA A 193 17.24 -4.98 -8.70
CA ALA A 193 16.79 -5.65 -7.48
C ALA A 193 17.97 -6.07 -6.59
N LYS A 194 19.08 -6.55 -7.20
CA LYS A 194 20.28 -6.93 -6.45
C LYS A 194 20.94 -5.72 -5.77
N GLN A 195 21.10 -4.63 -6.50
CA GLN A 195 21.67 -3.39 -5.95
C GLN A 195 20.83 -2.89 -4.79
N LEU A 196 19.50 -2.81 -4.97
CA LEU A 196 18.61 -2.35 -3.91
C LEU A 196 18.62 -3.29 -2.70
N PHE A 197 18.70 -4.62 -2.92
CA PHE A 197 18.80 -5.59 -1.83
C PHE A 197 20.07 -5.36 -0.99
N GLU A 198 21.20 -5.11 -1.64
CA GLU A 198 22.46 -4.79 -0.96
C GLU A 198 22.39 -3.47 -0.17
N GLU A 199 21.66 -2.47 -0.67
CA GLU A 199 21.43 -1.20 0.03
C GLU A 199 20.54 -1.41 1.27
N VAL A 200 19.40 -2.11 1.11
CA VAL A 200 18.40 -2.31 2.15
C VAL A 200 18.91 -3.16 3.31
N THR A 201 19.71 -4.20 3.03
CA THR A 201 20.29 -5.06 4.08
C THR A 201 21.29 -4.33 5.00
N ASN A 202 21.76 -3.15 4.62
CA ASN A 202 22.60 -2.30 5.45
C ASN A 202 21.82 -1.24 6.26
N LEU A 203 20.49 -1.14 6.06
CA LEU A 203 19.65 -0.20 6.80
C LEU A 203 19.24 -0.77 8.16
N ASN A 204 19.04 0.11 9.12
CA ASN A 204 18.31 -0.24 10.33
C ASN A 204 16.82 -0.15 10.08
N MET A 205 16.19 -1.29 9.80
CA MET A 205 14.76 -1.36 9.45
C MET A 205 13.80 -0.97 10.57
N GLU A 206 14.28 -0.52 11.72
CA GLU A 206 13.47 0.10 12.76
C GLU A 206 13.45 1.63 12.67
N THR A 207 14.41 2.22 11.97
CA THR A 207 14.57 3.68 11.86
C THR A 207 14.67 4.19 10.42
N ASP A 208 15.16 3.37 9.51
CA ASP A 208 15.49 3.76 8.14
C ASP A 208 14.58 3.02 7.16
N PHE A 209 13.51 3.67 6.71
CA PHE A 209 12.56 3.07 5.76
C PHE A 209 12.83 3.57 4.36
N PHE A 210 12.99 2.63 3.44
CA PHE A 210 13.16 2.94 2.03
C PHE A 210 11.78 3.05 1.34
N SER A 211 11.52 4.20 0.74
CA SER A 211 10.33 4.38 -0.11
C SER A 211 10.74 4.25 -1.57
N THR A 212 10.12 3.32 -2.28
CA THR A 212 10.30 3.22 -3.73
C THR A 212 9.40 4.22 -4.46
N ASN A 213 9.52 4.25 -5.77
CA ASN A 213 8.59 4.92 -6.68
C ASN A 213 8.20 3.96 -7.80
N MET A 214 7.24 4.35 -8.63
CA MET A 214 6.73 3.49 -9.70
C MET A 214 7.78 3.15 -10.76
N GLU A 215 8.81 3.98 -10.96
CA GLU A 215 9.94 3.67 -11.85
C GLU A 215 10.78 2.52 -11.29
N ILE A 216 11.09 2.57 -10.00
CA ILE A 216 11.83 1.51 -9.30
C ILE A 216 10.99 0.22 -9.30
N GLU A 217 9.72 0.30 -8.93
CA GLU A 217 8.81 -0.87 -8.91
C GLU A 217 8.76 -1.59 -10.27
N LYS A 218 8.66 -0.85 -11.38
CA LYS A 218 8.70 -1.43 -12.74
C LYS A 218 10.03 -2.11 -13.07
N LYS A 219 11.11 -1.82 -12.34
CA LYS A 219 12.43 -2.47 -12.52
C LYS A 219 12.62 -3.68 -11.61
N ILE A 220 12.02 -3.70 -10.42
CA ILE A 220 12.31 -4.71 -9.40
C ILE A 220 11.13 -5.62 -9.08
N ASN A 221 9.87 -5.14 -9.14
CA ASN A 221 8.71 -5.89 -8.69
C ASN A 221 8.33 -7.00 -9.67
N PRO A 222 8.44 -8.28 -9.31
CA PRO A 222 8.18 -9.39 -10.24
C PRO A 222 6.73 -9.41 -10.73
N PHE A 223 5.78 -8.88 -9.95
CA PHE A 223 4.37 -8.80 -10.31
C PHE A 223 4.06 -7.70 -11.34
N MET A 224 5.01 -6.80 -11.62
CA MET A 224 4.94 -5.79 -12.67
C MET A 224 5.83 -6.15 -13.89
N ARG A 225 6.47 -7.31 -13.89
CA ARG A 225 7.51 -7.74 -14.87
C ARG A 225 7.18 -9.09 -15.50
N LEU A 226 5.91 -9.40 -15.70
CA LEU A 226 5.39 -10.72 -16.08
C LEU A 226 5.83 -11.20 -17.47
N ASP A 227 6.36 -10.33 -18.31
CA ASP A 227 6.91 -10.63 -19.63
C ASP A 227 8.39 -11.09 -19.60
N ARG A 228 9.07 -10.95 -18.46
CA ARG A 228 10.50 -11.25 -18.35
C ARG A 228 10.78 -12.75 -18.56
N PRO A 229 11.66 -13.10 -19.54
CA PRO A 229 11.95 -14.51 -19.86
C PRO A 229 12.51 -15.29 -18.67
N GLU A 230 13.32 -14.66 -17.82
CA GLU A 230 13.92 -15.30 -16.66
C GLU A 230 12.88 -15.64 -15.60
N ILE A 231 11.93 -14.72 -15.31
CA ILE A 231 10.80 -14.99 -14.43
C ILE A 231 10.02 -16.19 -14.94
N ARG A 232 9.58 -16.16 -16.22
CA ARG A 232 8.80 -17.24 -16.84
C ARG A 232 9.53 -18.59 -16.79
N LYS A 233 10.83 -18.60 -17.08
CA LYS A 233 11.68 -19.81 -17.00
C LYS A 233 11.70 -20.40 -15.59
N ASN A 234 11.83 -19.55 -14.57
CA ASN A 234 11.95 -19.97 -13.17
C ASN A 234 10.61 -20.36 -12.51
N LEU A 235 9.48 -20.10 -13.15
CA LEU A 235 8.17 -20.58 -12.72
C LEU A 235 7.93 -22.08 -12.97
N LYS A 236 8.80 -22.76 -13.76
CA LYS A 236 8.72 -24.19 -14.07
C LYS A 236 7.35 -24.62 -14.65
N GLY A 237 6.88 -23.91 -15.68
CA GLY A 237 5.63 -24.20 -16.37
C GLY A 237 5.54 -23.50 -17.72
N ASN A 238 4.49 -23.79 -18.46
CA ASN A 238 4.19 -23.10 -19.73
C ASN A 238 3.03 -22.13 -19.51
N TYR A 239 3.36 -20.94 -19.05
CA TYR A 239 2.42 -19.85 -18.80
C TYR A 239 2.32 -18.97 -20.03
N LYS A 240 1.11 -18.85 -20.64
CA LYS A 240 0.92 -18.21 -21.95
C LYS A 240 0.69 -16.70 -21.83
N ASP A 241 -0.08 -16.29 -20.84
CA ASP A 241 -0.46 -14.89 -20.66
C ASP A 241 0.06 -14.31 -19.33
N PRO A 242 0.04 -12.98 -19.16
CA PRO A 242 0.49 -12.33 -17.94
C PRO A 242 -0.32 -12.70 -16.70
N GLU A 243 -1.63 -12.95 -16.80
CA GLU A 243 -2.47 -13.35 -15.66
C GLU A 243 -1.99 -14.69 -15.08
N GLU A 244 -1.75 -15.70 -15.94
CA GLU A 244 -1.23 -17.00 -15.49
C GLU A 244 0.13 -16.86 -14.76
N VAL A 245 1.00 -15.99 -15.27
CA VAL A 245 2.31 -15.70 -14.64
C VAL A 245 2.10 -15.04 -13.26
N PHE A 246 1.23 -14.05 -13.16
CA PHE A 246 0.92 -13.37 -11.91
C PHE A 246 0.37 -14.33 -10.86
N LEU A 247 -0.62 -15.14 -11.23
CA LEU A 247 -1.24 -16.13 -10.34
C LEU A 247 -0.21 -17.14 -9.83
N ARG A 248 0.69 -17.59 -10.70
CA ARG A 248 1.76 -18.51 -10.30
C ARG A 248 2.77 -17.84 -9.37
N LEU A 249 3.15 -16.59 -9.62
CA LEU A 249 4.01 -15.82 -8.72
C LEU A 249 3.35 -15.67 -7.35
N ARG A 250 2.04 -15.37 -7.30
CA ARG A 250 1.31 -15.22 -6.03
C ARG A 250 1.28 -16.52 -5.25
N ASP A 251 0.94 -17.65 -5.90
CA ASP A 251 0.98 -18.98 -5.27
C ASP A 251 2.37 -19.34 -4.71
N LEU A 252 3.42 -18.95 -5.40
CA LEU A 252 4.79 -19.20 -4.93
C LEU A 252 5.18 -18.26 -3.77
N ARG A 253 4.77 -16.99 -3.81
CA ARG A 253 5.05 -16.03 -2.73
C ARG A 253 4.28 -16.37 -1.46
N ASP A 254 3.12 -17.00 -1.59
CA ASP A 254 2.30 -17.47 -0.48
C ASP A 254 2.93 -18.64 0.29
N LYS A 255 3.87 -19.34 -0.34
CA LYS A 255 4.60 -20.50 0.20
C LYS A 255 6.07 -20.16 0.55
N TRP A 256 6.46 -18.92 0.34
CA TRP A 256 7.81 -18.39 0.57
C TRP A 256 8.06 -18.02 2.08
#